data_43c5be9a28c77bf534fa9f1f78886c90
#
_entry.id   43c5be9a28c77bf534fa9f1f78886c90
#
_cell.length_a   1.000
_cell.length_b   1.000
_cell.length_c   1.000
_cell.angle_alpha   90.00
_cell.angle_beta   90.00
_cell.angle_gamma   90.00
#
_symmetry.space_group_name_H-M   'P 1'
#
loop_
_entity.id
_entity.type
_entity.pdbx_description
1 polymer ?
#
loop_
_entity_poly.entity_id
_entity_poly.type
_entity_poly.pdbx_seq_one_letter_code
_entity_poly.pdbx_strand_id
1 'polypeptide(L)'
;MLRRHNATTRQEITRLAEEVATGRTADVAARLSGAFSYLADIERNLGTLQGYRTSASEAGTFAAGMQAALGRVQEIGSNLSTRLIESTSSGIAIVTAAAARDAVDSLDRIVSALNTQIGGRSLFAGNATASAPLVSAETLRAEMRAATAGQTTADGVQSALDAWFDDVSAGFQSLAYTGSSSGLAPFHLGPDETVDLDLTAASPAIRTILKQVGLATIAADETIALSSGARAD
;
A
#
# COMPACT_ATOMS: atom_id res chain seq x y z
N MET A 1 14.28 68.09 -25.64
CA MET A 1 13.54 67.58 -24.46
C MET A 1 12.24 66.85 -24.83
N LEU A 2 11.37 67.39 -25.68
CA LEU A 2 10.09 66.79 -26.08
C LEU A 2 10.17 65.36 -26.66
N ARG A 3 11.22 65.06 -27.49
CA ARG A 3 11.35 63.71 -28.08
C ARG A 3 11.69 62.63 -27.06
N ARG A 4 12.47 62.95 -26.01
CA ARG A 4 12.75 61.99 -24.92
C ARG A 4 11.51 61.74 -24.07
N HIS A 5 10.74 62.78 -23.77
CA HIS A 5 9.52 62.67 -23.00
C HIS A 5 8.47 61.79 -23.74
N ASN A 6 8.28 62.04 -25.05
CA ASN A 6 7.39 61.21 -25.86
C ASN A 6 7.83 59.71 -25.95
N ALA A 7 9.15 59.46 -26.01
CA ALA A 7 9.65 58.08 -26.01
C ALA A 7 9.37 57.37 -24.67
N THR A 8 9.60 58.04 -23.56
CA THR A 8 9.31 57.51 -22.21
C THR A 8 7.83 57.24 -22.01
N THR A 9 6.97 58.19 -22.40
CA THR A 9 5.52 58.02 -22.29
C THR A 9 5.01 56.85 -23.15
N ARG A 10 5.51 56.65 -24.35
CA ARG A 10 5.15 55.48 -25.18
C ARG A 10 5.59 54.17 -24.54
N GLN A 11 6.79 54.11 -23.98
CA GLN A 11 7.27 52.92 -23.26
C GLN A 11 6.40 52.59 -22.04
N GLU A 12 5.99 53.60 -21.28
CA GLU A 12 5.07 53.43 -20.14
C GLU A 12 3.67 52.92 -20.58
N ILE A 13 3.13 53.50 -21.67
CA ILE A 13 1.83 53.04 -22.20
C ILE A 13 1.93 51.59 -22.65
N THR A 14 2.98 51.18 -23.35
CA THR A 14 3.16 49.81 -23.80
C THR A 14 3.30 48.88 -22.61
N ARG A 15 4.07 49.23 -21.60
CA ARG A 15 4.22 48.44 -20.36
C ARG A 15 2.88 48.29 -19.63
N LEU A 16 2.16 49.38 -19.44
CA LEU A 16 0.86 49.34 -18.75
C LEU A 16 -0.20 48.53 -19.53
N ALA A 17 -0.17 48.63 -20.88
CA ALA A 17 -1.03 47.82 -21.72
C ALA A 17 -0.73 46.31 -21.58
N GLU A 18 0.54 45.96 -21.48
CA GLU A 18 0.98 44.58 -21.26
C GLU A 18 0.64 44.08 -19.85
N GLU A 19 0.77 44.93 -18.82
CA GLU A 19 0.34 44.63 -17.45
C GLU A 19 -1.18 44.39 -17.36
N VAL A 20 -1.96 45.19 -18.05
CA VAL A 20 -3.44 45.01 -18.10
C VAL A 20 -3.82 43.73 -18.85
N ALA A 21 -3.13 43.47 -19.99
CA ALA A 21 -3.41 42.25 -20.78
C ALA A 21 -3.01 40.95 -20.08
N THR A 22 -1.94 40.96 -19.31
CA THR A 22 -1.41 39.78 -18.61
C THR A 22 -1.91 39.65 -17.17
N GLY A 23 -2.48 40.71 -16.59
CA GLY A 23 -2.83 40.80 -15.17
C GLY A 23 -1.61 40.74 -14.23
N ARG A 24 -0.40 40.91 -14.77
CA ARG A 24 0.86 40.83 -14.03
C ARG A 24 1.61 42.18 -14.12
N THR A 25 2.18 42.60 -12.99
CA THR A 25 3.03 43.77 -12.93
C THR A 25 4.39 43.50 -13.55
N ALA A 26 4.83 44.32 -14.54
CA ALA A 26 6.13 44.16 -15.19
C ALA A 26 7.28 44.62 -14.28
N ASP A 27 7.05 45.62 -13.44
CA ASP A 27 8.06 46.14 -12.48
C ASP A 27 7.56 45.97 -11.04
N VAL A 28 7.73 44.78 -10.49
CA VAL A 28 7.44 44.44 -9.12
C VAL A 28 8.25 45.28 -8.12
N ALA A 29 9.50 45.59 -8.47
CA ALA A 29 10.41 46.35 -7.60
C ALA A 29 9.90 47.79 -7.37
N ALA A 30 9.50 48.47 -8.45
CA ALA A 30 8.97 49.84 -8.37
C ALA A 30 7.64 49.90 -7.60
N ARG A 31 6.77 48.88 -7.74
CA ARG A 31 5.47 48.85 -7.03
C ARG A 31 5.60 48.55 -5.54
N LEU A 32 6.56 47.75 -5.15
CA LEU A 32 6.77 47.36 -3.74
C LEU A 32 7.54 48.39 -2.95
N SER A 33 8.08 49.44 -3.61
CA SER A 33 8.83 50.52 -2.94
C SER A 33 9.86 50.03 -1.89
N GLY A 34 10.47 48.86 -2.15
CA GLY A 34 11.43 48.22 -1.23
C GLY A 34 10.82 47.21 -0.23
N ALA A 35 9.51 46.98 -0.21
CA ALA A 35 8.86 45.98 0.67
C ALA A 35 8.97 44.53 0.10
N PHE A 36 10.18 44.13 -0.30
CA PHE A 36 10.43 42.78 -0.84
C PHE A 36 10.23 41.67 0.19
N SER A 37 10.34 41.97 1.48
CA SER A 37 10.11 40.99 2.55
C SER A 37 8.69 40.45 2.51
N TYR A 38 7.68 41.30 2.31
CA TYR A 38 6.28 40.89 2.24
C TYR A 38 5.98 39.98 1.04
N LEU A 39 6.56 40.32 -0.13
CA LEU A 39 6.44 39.45 -1.32
C LEU A 39 7.10 38.08 -1.09
N ALA A 40 8.32 38.08 -0.55
CA ALA A 40 9.05 36.85 -0.23
C ALA A 40 8.30 35.98 0.78
N ASP A 41 7.61 36.58 1.76
CA ASP A 41 6.78 35.86 2.73
C ASP A 41 5.54 35.24 2.07
N ILE A 42 4.87 35.96 1.16
CA ILE A 42 3.76 35.44 0.37
C ILE A 42 4.22 34.27 -0.50
N GLU A 43 5.32 34.43 -1.23
CA GLU A 43 5.86 33.38 -2.11
C GLU A 43 6.25 32.12 -1.30
N ARG A 44 6.86 32.31 -0.13
CA ARG A 44 7.17 31.20 0.78
C ARG A 44 5.91 30.49 1.26
N ASN A 45 4.88 31.24 1.68
CA ASN A 45 3.61 30.68 2.13
C ASN A 45 2.89 29.94 1.00
N LEU A 46 2.87 30.50 -0.21
CA LEU A 46 2.32 29.81 -1.39
C LEU A 46 3.06 28.50 -1.69
N GLY A 47 4.41 28.51 -1.63
CA GLY A 47 5.22 27.31 -1.80
C GLY A 47 4.89 26.25 -0.76
N THR A 48 4.74 26.63 0.52
CA THR A 48 4.36 25.74 1.61
C THR A 48 2.97 25.15 1.39
N LEU A 49 1.98 25.96 1.02
CA LEU A 49 0.63 25.51 0.74
C LEU A 49 0.57 24.56 -0.48
N GLN A 50 1.38 24.83 -1.51
CA GLN A 50 1.52 23.90 -2.64
C GLN A 50 2.13 22.58 -2.20
N GLY A 51 3.13 22.59 -1.32
CA GLY A 51 3.69 21.38 -0.70
C GLY A 51 2.64 20.56 0.03
N TYR A 52 1.84 21.18 0.90
CA TYR A 52 0.75 20.50 1.60
C TYR A 52 -0.30 19.93 0.65
N ARG A 53 -0.67 20.66 -0.38
CA ARG A 53 -1.63 20.19 -1.40
C ARG A 53 -1.10 18.97 -2.15
N THR A 54 0.16 18.94 -2.51
CA THR A 54 0.80 17.78 -3.16
C THR A 54 0.83 16.60 -2.22
N SER A 55 1.27 16.80 -0.97
CA SER A 55 1.29 15.76 0.06
C SER A 55 -0.11 15.18 0.33
N ALA A 56 -1.14 16.01 0.42
CA ALA A 56 -2.52 15.57 0.58
C ALA A 56 -3.03 14.73 -0.62
N SER A 57 -2.69 15.14 -1.84
CA SER A 57 -3.02 14.40 -3.05
C SER A 57 -2.33 13.03 -3.10
N GLU A 58 -1.05 12.96 -2.72
CA GLU A 58 -0.30 11.70 -2.60
C GLU A 58 -0.91 10.80 -1.54
N ALA A 59 -1.15 11.32 -0.32
CA ALA A 59 -1.78 10.57 0.76
C ALA A 59 -3.13 9.99 0.35
N GLY A 60 -3.98 10.80 -0.31
CA GLY A 60 -5.28 10.36 -0.84
C GLY A 60 -5.14 9.24 -1.87
N THR A 61 -4.17 9.33 -2.78
CA THR A 61 -3.90 8.31 -3.79
C THR A 61 -3.43 7.00 -3.15
N PHE A 62 -2.51 7.08 -2.19
CA PHE A 62 -2.03 5.91 -1.45
C PHE A 62 -3.13 5.25 -0.64
N ALA A 63 -3.90 6.03 0.13
CA ALA A 63 -5.02 5.53 0.93
C ALA A 63 -6.07 4.83 0.07
N ALA A 64 -6.46 5.43 -1.06
CA ALA A 64 -7.39 4.82 -2.01
C ALA A 64 -6.86 3.51 -2.59
N GLY A 65 -5.56 3.45 -2.94
CA GLY A 65 -4.91 2.23 -3.40
C GLY A 65 -4.87 1.14 -2.34
N MET A 66 -4.53 1.47 -1.11
CA MET A 66 -4.55 0.53 0.02
C MET A 66 -5.96 0.00 0.28
N GLN A 67 -6.98 0.87 0.29
CA GLN A 67 -8.37 0.45 0.46
C GLN A 67 -8.84 -0.47 -0.67
N ALA A 68 -8.49 -0.18 -1.92
CA ALA A 68 -8.83 -1.03 -3.05
C ALA A 68 -8.17 -2.41 -2.96
N ALA A 69 -6.90 -2.48 -2.56
CA ALA A 69 -6.19 -3.74 -2.36
C ALA A 69 -6.78 -4.56 -1.21
N LEU A 70 -7.07 -3.91 -0.06
CA LEU A 70 -7.69 -4.56 1.08
C LEU A 70 -9.12 -5.04 0.77
N GLY A 71 -9.89 -4.27 0.02
CA GLY A 71 -11.21 -4.69 -0.45
C GLY A 71 -11.15 -5.98 -1.29
N ARG A 72 -10.14 -6.09 -2.18
CA ARG A 72 -9.90 -7.33 -2.94
C ARG A 72 -9.51 -8.50 -2.03
N VAL A 73 -8.64 -8.28 -1.05
CA VAL A 73 -8.24 -9.31 -0.08
C VAL A 73 -9.46 -9.82 0.69
N GLN A 74 -10.31 -8.91 1.15
CA GLN A 74 -11.55 -9.25 1.85
C GLN A 74 -12.51 -10.05 0.97
N GLU A 75 -12.73 -9.63 -0.27
CA GLU A 75 -13.58 -10.34 -1.22
C GLU A 75 -13.07 -11.75 -1.51
N ILE A 76 -11.77 -11.90 -1.78
CA ILE A 76 -11.15 -13.21 -2.02
C ILE A 76 -11.29 -14.10 -0.79
N GLY A 77 -11.01 -13.60 0.40
CA GLY A 77 -11.14 -14.35 1.65
C GLY A 77 -12.57 -14.79 1.94
N SER A 78 -13.55 -13.93 1.73
CA SER A 78 -14.97 -14.25 1.91
C SER A 78 -15.45 -15.33 0.92
N ASN A 79 -15.08 -15.21 -0.35
CA ASN A 79 -15.42 -16.20 -1.37
C ASN A 79 -14.79 -17.56 -1.08
N LEU A 80 -13.52 -17.59 -0.67
CA LEU A 80 -12.83 -18.82 -0.27
C LEU A 80 -13.52 -19.48 0.94
N SER A 81 -13.83 -18.68 1.98
CA SER A 81 -14.53 -19.19 3.17
C SER A 81 -15.86 -19.87 2.81
N THR A 82 -16.67 -19.26 1.95
CA THR A 82 -17.94 -19.85 1.48
C THR A 82 -17.71 -21.18 0.78
N ARG A 83 -16.73 -21.26 -0.12
CA ARG A 83 -16.42 -22.50 -0.85
C ARG A 83 -15.86 -23.60 0.05
N LEU A 84 -15.07 -23.25 1.05
CA LEU A 84 -14.58 -24.24 2.03
C LEU A 84 -15.72 -24.81 2.87
N ILE A 85 -16.66 -23.99 3.34
CA ILE A 85 -17.87 -24.43 4.05
C ILE A 85 -18.73 -25.37 3.17
N GLU A 86 -18.93 -24.99 1.91
CA GLU A 86 -19.66 -25.83 0.95
C GLU A 86 -18.96 -27.18 0.73
N SER A 87 -17.63 -27.17 0.61
CA SER A 87 -16.83 -28.38 0.37
C SER A 87 -16.89 -29.35 1.55
N THR A 88 -16.77 -28.83 2.77
CA THR A 88 -16.86 -29.65 3.99
C THR A 88 -18.27 -30.24 4.19
N SER A 89 -19.31 -29.45 3.85
CA SER A 89 -20.70 -29.88 3.95
C SER A 89 -21.08 -30.96 2.92
N SER A 90 -20.45 -30.95 1.74
CA SER A 90 -20.78 -31.91 0.66
C SER A 90 -20.21 -33.29 0.88
N GLY A 91 -19.09 -33.46 1.55
CA GLY A 91 -18.35 -34.70 1.72
C GLY A 91 -17.86 -35.34 0.41
N ILE A 92 -17.92 -34.63 -0.71
CA ILE A 92 -17.58 -35.13 -2.04
C ILE A 92 -16.11 -34.78 -2.37
N ALA A 93 -15.28 -35.80 -2.58
CA ALA A 93 -13.85 -35.66 -2.80
C ALA A 93 -13.47 -34.65 -3.95
N ILE A 94 -14.24 -34.65 -5.03
CA ILE A 94 -13.98 -33.73 -6.15
C ILE A 94 -14.25 -32.27 -5.78
N VAL A 95 -15.22 -32.03 -4.91
CA VAL A 95 -15.56 -30.67 -4.40
C VAL A 95 -14.45 -30.19 -3.45
N THR A 96 -13.98 -31.06 -2.58
CA THR A 96 -12.85 -30.77 -1.69
C THR A 96 -11.57 -30.49 -2.47
N ALA A 97 -11.26 -31.29 -3.50
CA ALA A 97 -10.11 -31.02 -4.37
C ALA A 97 -10.23 -29.71 -5.16
N ALA A 98 -11.44 -29.31 -5.55
CA ALA A 98 -11.68 -28.01 -6.18
C ALA A 98 -11.47 -26.86 -5.20
N ALA A 99 -12.01 -26.95 -3.97
CA ALA A 99 -11.81 -25.95 -2.93
C ALA A 99 -10.32 -25.79 -2.56
N ALA A 100 -9.58 -26.87 -2.60
CA ALA A 100 -8.14 -26.90 -2.41
C ALA A 100 -7.39 -26.06 -3.45
N ARG A 101 -7.72 -26.21 -4.73
CA ARG A 101 -7.14 -25.41 -5.82
C ARG A 101 -7.54 -23.94 -5.69
N ASP A 102 -8.80 -23.69 -5.34
CA ASP A 102 -9.29 -22.34 -5.09
C ASP A 102 -8.53 -21.63 -3.94
N ALA A 103 -8.09 -22.37 -2.91
CA ALA A 103 -7.27 -21.83 -1.83
C ALA A 103 -5.89 -21.41 -2.34
N VAL A 104 -5.25 -22.23 -3.20
CA VAL A 104 -3.97 -21.89 -3.83
C VAL A 104 -4.10 -20.64 -4.69
N ASP A 105 -5.08 -20.57 -5.57
CA ASP A 105 -5.35 -19.42 -6.44
C ASP A 105 -5.72 -18.16 -5.62
N SER A 106 -6.37 -18.35 -4.48
CA SER A 106 -6.72 -17.24 -3.56
C SER A 106 -5.50 -16.66 -2.89
N LEU A 107 -4.56 -17.51 -2.46
CA LEU A 107 -3.29 -17.06 -1.90
C LEU A 107 -2.49 -16.24 -2.94
N ASP A 108 -2.40 -16.72 -4.18
CA ASP A 108 -1.71 -16.01 -5.27
C ASP A 108 -2.31 -14.62 -5.51
N ARG A 109 -3.65 -14.53 -5.53
CA ARG A 109 -4.36 -13.26 -5.71
C ARG A 109 -4.21 -12.33 -4.51
N ILE A 110 -4.21 -12.84 -3.28
CA ILE A 110 -4.00 -12.04 -2.07
C ILE A 110 -2.57 -11.48 -2.03
N VAL A 111 -1.56 -12.31 -2.29
CA VAL A 111 -0.16 -11.87 -2.36
C VAL A 111 0.02 -10.82 -3.45
N SER A 112 -0.59 -11.03 -4.63
CA SER A 112 -0.58 -10.05 -5.72
C SER A 112 -1.24 -8.72 -5.32
N ALA A 113 -2.38 -8.76 -4.63
CA ALA A 113 -3.06 -7.56 -4.15
C ALA A 113 -2.22 -6.79 -3.11
N LEU A 114 -1.56 -7.50 -2.20
CA LEU A 114 -0.67 -6.89 -1.21
C LEU A 114 0.63 -6.37 -1.83
N ASN A 115 1.09 -6.94 -2.93
CA ASN A 115 2.26 -6.48 -3.68
C ASN A 115 1.95 -5.34 -4.68
N THR A 116 0.75 -4.75 -4.60
CA THR A 116 0.36 -3.63 -5.48
C THR A 116 1.26 -2.41 -5.25
N GLN A 117 1.61 -1.76 -6.36
CA GLN A 117 2.41 -0.54 -6.38
C GLN A 117 1.63 0.60 -7.07
N ILE A 118 1.86 1.82 -6.61
CA ILE A 118 1.38 3.05 -7.24
C ILE A 118 2.58 3.97 -7.50
N GLY A 119 2.76 4.38 -8.74
CA GLY A 119 3.90 5.20 -9.13
C GLY A 119 5.27 4.55 -8.85
N GLY A 120 5.35 3.21 -8.90
CA GLY A 120 6.56 2.45 -8.58
C GLY A 120 6.85 2.32 -7.08
N ARG A 121 5.91 2.70 -6.21
CA ARG A 121 6.04 2.61 -4.75
C ARG A 121 5.05 1.57 -4.21
N SER A 122 5.55 0.62 -3.44
CA SER A 122 4.74 -0.40 -2.77
C SER A 122 3.89 0.20 -1.65
N LEU A 123 2.63 -0.25 -1.56
CA LEU A 123 1.66 0.29 -0.60
C LEU A 123 1.81 -0.30 0.81
N PHE A 124 2.30 -1.54 0.93
CA PHE A 124 2.33 -2.32 2.18
C PHE A 124 3.74 -2.71 2.62
N ALA A 125 4.78 -2.08 2.04
CA ALA A 125 6.17 -2.38 2.38
C ALA A 125 6.76 -1.47 3.48
N GLY A 126 5.94 -0.63 4.13
CA GLY A 126 6.42 0.40 5.03
C GLY A 126 7.31 1.39 4.29
N ASN A 127 8.42 1.81 4.90
CA ASN A 127 9.33 2.77 4.25
C ASN A 127 10.20 2.14 3.14
N ALA A 128 10.21 0.81 2.97
CA ALA A 128 10.90 0.11 1.87
C ALA A 128 10.09 0.10 0.57
N THR A 129 9.59 1.25 0.15
CA THR A 129 8.62 1.39 -0.95
C THR A 129 9.11 0.91 -2.32
N ALA A 130 10.42 0.73 -2.52
CA ALA A 130 11.00 0.32 -3.79
C ALA A 130 10.91 -1.20 -4.05
N SER A 131 10.59 -2.01 -3.03
CA SER A 131 10.51 -3.47 -3.10
C SER A 131 9.08 -3.95 -2.87
N ALA A 132 8.76 -5.15 -3.38
CA ALA A 132 7.50 -5.81 -3.04
C ALA A 132 7.48 -6.13 -1.53
N PRO A 133 6.35 -5.98 -0.82
CA PRO A 133 6.27 -6.30 0.60
C PRO A 133 6.33 -7.79 0.92
N LEU A 134 5.91 -8.65 0.00
CA LEU A 134 5.88 -10.11 0.19
C LEU A 134 6.65 -10.80 -0.92
N VAL A 135 7.27 -11.93 -0.58
CA VAL A 135 7.78 -12.90 -1.54
C VAL A 135 6.64 -13.44 -2.44
N SER A 136 6.98 -14.21 -3.47
CA SER A 136 5.96 -14.84 -4.31
C SER A 136 5.07 -15.79 -3.49
N ALA A 137 3.82 -15.96 -3.90
CA ALA A 137 2.91 -16.91 -3.23
C ALA A 137 3.44 -18.36 -3.29
N GLU A 138 4.18 -18.71 -4.34
CA GLU A 138 4.85 -20.00 -4.46
C GLU A 138 5.93 -20.17 -3.36
N THR A 139 6.79 -19.16 -3.19
CA THR A 139 7.79 -19.14 -2.12
C THR A 139 7.12 -19.18 -0.75
N LEU A 140 6.10 -18.36 -0.54
CA LEU A 140 5.34 -18.34 0.71
C LEU A 140 4.77 -19.73 1.06
N ARG A 141 4.18 -20.43 0.07
CA ARG A 141 3.70 -21.80 0.23
C ARG A 141 4.80 -22.79 0.55
N ALA A 142 5.95 -22.69 -0.11
CA ALA A 142 7.10 -23.56 0.16
C ALA A 142 7.58 -23.40 1.61
N GLU A 143 7.67 -22.17 2.10
CA GLU A 143 8.05 -21.87 3.49
C GLU A 143 7.02 -22.41 4.50
N MET A 144 5.72 -22.24 4.23
CA MET A 144 4.67 -22.80 5.06
C MET A 144 4.71 -24.34 5.10
N ARG A 145 5.00 -25.01 3.96
CA ARG A 145 5.20 -26.46 3.93
C ARG A 145 6.41 -26.87 4.78
N ALA A 146 7.52 -26.14 4.68
CA ALA A 146 8.70 -26.41 5.48
C ALA A 146 8.40 -26.24 6.97
N ALA A 147 7.65 -25.23 7.35
CA ALA A 147 7.24 -24.99 8.74
C ALA A 147 6.32 -26.08 9.29
N THR A 148 5.48 -26.69 8.45
CA THR A 148 4.53 -27.75 8.85
C THR A 148 5.07 -29.16 8.61
N ALA A 149 6.30 -29.31 8.14
CA ALA A 149 6.88 -30.62 7.84
C ALA A 149 6.91 -31.53 9.08
N GLY A 150 6.47 -32.77 8.90
CA GLY A 150 6.40 -33.77 9.98
C GLY A 150 5.15 -33.67 10.87
N GLN A 151 4.27 -32.70 10.67
CA GLN A 151 2.97 -32.66 11.36
C GLN A 151 1.99 -33.65 10.71
N THR A 152 1.32 -34.42 11.54
CA THR A 152 0.37 -35.47 11.09
C THR A 152 -1.08 -35.21 11.53
N THR A 153 -1.31 -34.14 12.31
CA THR A 153 -2.62 -33.75 12.83
C THR A 153 -2.96 -32.32 12.42
N ALA A 154 -4.25 -31.98 12.31
CA ALA A 154 -4.69 -30.62 12.01
C ALA A 154 -4.20 -29.62 13.05
N ASP A 155 -4.32 -29.94 14.34
CA ASP A 155 -3.83 -29.12 15.46
C ASP A 155 -2.32 -28.88 15.38
N GLY A 156 -1.55 -29.90 14.99
CA GLY A 156 -0.10 -29.80 14.82
C GLY A 156 0.27 -28.84 13.68
N VAL A 157 -0.43 -28.95 12.53
CA VAL A 157 -0.25 -28.04 11.39
C VAL A 157 -0.62 -26.61 11.76
N GLN A 158 -1.76 -26.44 12.44
CA GLN A 158 -2.20 -25.12 12.89
C GLN A 158 -1.19 -24.50 13.86
N SER A 159 -0.77 -25.24 14.88
CA SER A 159 0.21 -24.75 15.86
C SER A 159 1.54 -24.39 15.23
N ALA A 160 1.99 -25.16 14.24
CA ALA A 160 3.24 -24.89 13.52
C ALA A 160 3.12 -23.60 12.66
N LEU A 161 1.99 -23.40 11.98
CA LEU A 161 1.72 -22.18 11.24
C LEU A 161 1.56 -20.96 12.17
N ASP A 162 0.86 -21.12 13.30
CA ASP A 162 0.74 -20.07 14.31
C ASP A 162 2.13 -19.61 14.77
N ALA A 163 2.99 -20.55 15.14
CA ALA A 163 4.35 -20.24 15.54
C ALA A 163 5.14 -19.56 14.42
N TRP A 164 5.01 -20.03 13.18
CA TRP A 164 5.74 -19.48 12.04
C TRP A 164 5.28 -18.05 11.68
N PHE A 165 3.97 -17.76 11.74
CA PHE A 165 3.43 -16.43 11.44
C PHE A 165 3.63 -15.43 12.58
N ASP A 166 3.63 -15.87 13.84
CA ASP A 166 3.65 -14.99 15.00
C ASP A 166 5.06 -14.74 15.55
N ASP A 167 6.07 -15.50 15.10
CA ASP A 167 7.47 -15.24 15.47
C ASP A 167 7.96 -13.92 14.84
N VAL A 168 8.36 -13.00 15.71
CA VAL A 168 8.85 -11.66 15.33
C VAL A 168 10.30 -11.66 14.83
N SER A 169 11.04 -12.74 15.06
CA SER A 169 12.48 -12.86 14.75
C SER A 169 12.78 -13.87 13.63
N ALA A 170 11.83 -14.74 13.33
CA ALA A 170 11.95 -15.80 12.34
C ALA A 170 10.64 -15.95 11.54
N GLY A 171 10.48 -17.03 10.81
CA GLY A 171 9.27 -17.36 10.10
C GLY A 171 8.83 -16.28 9.11
N PHE A 172 7.56 -15.91 9.17
CA PHE A 172 6.96 -14.96 8.24
C PHE A 172 7.74 -13.64 8.16
N GLN A 173 8.14 -13.09 9.30
CA GLN A 173 8.79 -11.78 9.36
C GLN A 173 10.16 -11.75 8.66
N SER A 174 10.89 -12.85 8.64
CA SER A 174 12.23 -12.93 8.03
C SER A 174 12.26 -13.62 6.67
N LEU A 175 11.33 -14.55 6.41
CA LEU A 175 11.36 -15.40 5.21
C LEU A 175 10.33 -14.97 4.15
N ALA A 176 9.23 -14.33 4.57
CA ALA A 176 8.13 -13.98 3.67
C ALA A 176 7.91 -12.48 3.51
N TYR A 177 8.13 -11.69 4.57
CA TYR A 177 7.99 -10.25 4.52
C TYR A 177 9.32 -9.59 4.15
N THR A 178 9.35 -8.87 3.04
CA THR A 178 10.53 -8.19 2.49
C THR A 178 10.47 -6.66 2.64
N GLY A 179 9.43 -6.17 3.28
CA GLY A 179 9.26 -4.75 3.60
C GLY A 179 10.02 -4.33 4.86
N SER A 180 9.80 -3.10 5.29
CA SER A 180 10.39 -2.53 6.50
C SER A 180 9.46 -2.69 7.69
N SER A 181 10.04 -2.89 8.88
CA SER A 181 9.32 -2.81 10.15
C SER A 181 8.90 -1.37 10.51
N SER A 182 9.54 -0.37 9.90
CA SER A 182 9.14 1.03 10.04
C SER A 182 8.03 1.36 9.04
N GLY A 183 6.96 1.99 9.51
CA GLY A 183 5.87 2.49 8.68
C GLY A 183 6.33 3.52 7.64
N LEU A 184 5.44 3.88 6.75
CA LEU A 184 5.67 4.98 5.81
C LEU A 184 5.77 6.28 6.61
N ALA A 185 6.63 7.20 6.15
CA ALA A 185 6.73 8.52 6.79
C ALA A 185 5.38 9.26 6.70
N PRO A 186 4.98 9.98 7.76
CA PRO A 186 3.74 10.75 7.79
C PRO A 186 3.62 11.74 6.64
N PHE A 187 2.43 11.88 6.09
CA PHE A 187 2.11 12.92 5.12
C PHE A 187 1.72 14.20 5.84
N HIS A 188 2.46 15.29 5.61
CA HIS A 188 2.14 16.59 6.17
C HIS A 188 1.07 17.27 5.32
N LEU A 189 -0.10 17.52 5.91
CA LEU A 189 -1.27 18.16 5.27
C LEU A 189 -1.40 19.62 5.66
N GLY A 190 -0.78 20.03 6.76
CA GLY A 190 -0.81 21.36 7.31
C GLY A 190 0.32 21.57 8.30
N PRO A 191 0.40 22.75 8.95
CA PRO A 191 1.44 23.07 9.93
C PRO A 191 1.50 22.07 11.09
N ASP A 192 0.33 21.62 11.58
CA ASP A 192 0.18 20.71 12.71
C ASP A 192 -0.69 19.49 12.35
N GLU A 193 -0.87 19.24 11.04
CA GLU A 193 -1.73 18.17 10.55
C GLU A 193 -0.93 17.15 9.75
N THR A 194 -0.94 15.89 10.23
CA THR A 194 -0.30 14.75 9.58
C THR A 194 -1.26 13.59 9.45
N VAL A 195 -1.05 12.76 8.43
CA VAL A 195 -1.74 11.48 8.23
C VAL A 195 -0.70 10.38 8.13
N ASP A 196 -0.89 9.34 8.95
CA ASP A 196 -0.08 8.15 8.94
C ASP A 196 -0.77 7.05 8.11
N LEU A 197 -0.03 6.46 7.17
CA LEU A 197 -0.41 5.28 6.41
C LEU A 197 0.59 4.17 6.73
N ASP A 198 0.54 3.68 7.96
CA ASP A 198 1.53 2.78 8.55
C ASP A 198 1.18 1.28 8.40
N LEU A 199 0.03 0.95 7.79
CA LEU A 199 -0.38 -0.42 7.55
C LEU A 199 0.58 -1.12 6.59
N THR A 200 1.17 -2.23 7.03
CA THR A 200 2.09 -3.05 6.25
C THR A 200 1.54 -4.47 6.03
N ALA A 201 2.11 -5.21 5.08
CA ALA A 201 1.75 -6.62 4.88
C ALA A 201 2.12 -7.51 6.09
N ALA A 202 2.98 -7.02 7.00
CA ALA A 202 3.30 -7.67 8.27
C ALA A 202 2.34 -7.29 9.42
N SER A 203 1.36 -6.43 9.20
CA SER A 203 0.38 -6.06 10.22
C SER A 203 -0.43 -7.28 10.69
N PRO A 204 -0.79 -7.38 11.99
CA PRO A 204 -1.40 -8.58 12.55
C PRO A 204 -2.66 -9.05 11.82
N ALA A 205 -3.53 -8.11 11.40
CA ALA A 205 -4.75 -8.44 10.68
C ALA A 205 -4.47 -9.10 9.32
N ILE A 206 -3.46 -8.60 8.58
CA ILE A 206 -3.07 -9.17 7.28
C ILE A 206 -2.40 -10.52 7.47
N ARG A 207 -1.52 -10.67 8.46
CA ARG A 207 -0.90 -11.96 8.81
C ARG A 207 -1.97 -13.01 9.16
N THR A 208 -3.01 -12.64 9.89
CA THR A 208 -4.12 -13.54 10.21
C THR A 208 -4.81 -14.04 8.94
N ILE A 209 -5.10 -13.16 7.98
CA ILE A 209 -5.72 -13.56 6.71
C ILE A 209 -4.79 -14.50 5.93
N LEU A 210 -3.51 -14.14 5.78
CA LEU A 210 -2.52 -14.98 5.09
C LEU A 210 -2.37 -16.35 5.76
N LYS A 211 -2.39 -16.40 7.09
CA LYS A 211 -2.34 -17.65 7.87
C LYS A 211 -3.56 -18.54 7.60
N GLN A 212 -4.78 -17.99 7.63
CA GLN A 212 -6.00 -18.73 7.38
C GLN A 212 -6.06 -19.30 5.96
N VAL A 213 -5.71 -18.47 4.97
CA VAL A 213 -5.65 -18.92 3.57
C VAL A 213 -4.50 -19.93 3.40
N GLY A 214 -3.37 -19.70 4.05
CA GLY A 214 -2.23 -20.63 4.07
C GLY A 214 -2.60 -21.99 4.65
N LEU A 215 -3.31 -22.02 5.77
CA LEU A 215 -3.83 -23.27 6.37
C LEU A 215 -4.69 -24.05 5.37
N ALA A 216 -5.59 -23.36 4.67
CA ALA A 216 -6.43 -24.00 3.64
C ALA A 216 -5.58 -24.59 2.49
N THR A 217 -4.49 -23.91 2.08
CA THR A 217 -3.58 -24.44 1.03
C THR A 217 -2.81 -25.67 1.51
N ILE A 218 -2.38 -25.68 2.78
CA ILE A 218 -1.62 -26.78 3.38
C ILE A 218 -2.52 -27.98 3.63
N ALA A 219 -3.75 -27.78 4.13
CA ALA A 219 -4.72 -28.86 4.31
C ALA A 219 -5.09 -29.57 3.00
N ALA A 220 -4.97 -28.84 1.89
CA ALA A 220 -5.19 -29.33 0.53
C ALA A 220 -3.98 -30.07 -0.07
N ASP A 221 -2.81 -29.95 0.54
CA ASP A 221 -1.57 -30.51 0.01
C ASP A 221 -1.51 -32.02 0.27
N GLU A 222 -1.50 -32.82 -0.79
CA GLU A 222 -1.40 -34.27 -0.72
C GLU A 222 -0.03 -34.77 -0.19
N THR A 223 0.99 -33.90 -0.18
CA THR A 223 2.31 -34.24 0.33
C THR A 223 2.36 -34.28 1.86
N ILE A 224 1.38 -33.68 2.54
CA ILE A 224 1.27 -33.71 3.99
C ILE A 224 0.40 -34.92 4.39
N ALA A 225 1.01 -35.88 5.07
CA ALA A 225 0.36 -37.11 5.51
C ALA A 225 -0.59 -36.86 6.70
N LEU A 226 -1.61 -36.03 6.51
CA LEU A 226 -2.68 -35.86 7.50
C LEU A 226 -3.59 -37.10 7.54
N SER A 227 -4.01 -37.50 8.72
CA SER A 227 -5.06 -38.52 8.86
C SER A 227 -6.35 -38.04 8.15
N SER A 228 -7.13 -38.96 7.61
CA SER A 228 -8.36 -38.62 6.87
C SER A 228 -9.37 -37.81 7.71
N GLY A 229 -9.36 -37.96 9.03
CA GLY A 229 -10.14 -37.13 9.95
C GLY A 229 -9.62 -35.71 10.13
N ALA A 230 -8.30 -35.53 10.09
CA ALA A 230 -7.68 -34.23 10.26
C ALA A 230 -7.79 -33.29 9.04
N ARG A 231 -8.27 -33.79 7.90
CA ARG A 231 -8.55 -32.97 6.69
C ARG A 231 -9.98 -32.46 6.65
N ALA A 232 -10.85 -32.97 7.51
CA ALA A 232 -12.26 -32.61 7.58
C ALA A 232 -12.59 -31.58 8.68
N ASP A 233 -11.68 -31.37 9.65
CA ASP A 233 -11.76 -30.39 10.73
C ASP A 233 -11.11 -29.07 10.31
#